data_03b11150b2a990d6bdb0e0e8de2a2e33
#
_entry.id   03b11150b2a990d6bdb0e0e8de2a2e33
#
_cell.length_a   1.000
_cell.length_b   1.000
_cell.length_c   1.000
_cell.angle_alpha   90.00
_cell.angle_beta   90.00
_cell.angle_gamma   90.00
#
_symmetry.space_group_name_H-M   'P 1'
#
loop_
_entity.id
_entity.type
_entity.pdbx_description
1 polymer ?
#
loop_
_entity_poly.entity_id
_entity_poly.type
_entity_poly.pdbx_seq_one_letter_code
_entity_poly.pdbx_strand_id
1 'polypeptide(L)'
;MRIHGFQTLTLLDYPGLLACTIFLGHCNFRCPFCQNGNLVLHPEREPVVPEEEVMAHLKKRRGILEGVCVTGGEPTLDPELPELLREIKALGYQVKLDTNGYRPEILKRLASEGLLDYVAMDIKNATDSYGDTAGVKGLDVLRIQDSVEFLMGGTIDYEFRTTVMRELHGREEFERIGKWLAGCRRYYLQNYRESESVINPVFTGYSREQLERFRELLMRSIPEVGIRGVE
;
A
#
# COMPACT_ATOMS: atom_id res chain seq x y z
N MET A 1 17.88 8.72 5.30
CA MET A 1 16.41 8.62 5.02
C MET A 1 15.61 9.44 6.02
N ARG A 2 14.43 9.95 5.64
CA ARG A 2 13.56 10.68 6.57
C ARG A 2 12.34 9.84 6.92
N ILE A 3 12.30 9.33 8.14
CA ILE A 3 11.15 8.63 8.72
C ILE A 3 10.27 9.68 9.37
N HIS A 4 9.00 9.79 8.95
CA HIS A 4 8.06 10.79 9.43
C HIS A 4 7.01 10.24 10.41
N GLY A 5 7.01 8.94 10.63
CA GLY A 5 6.18 8.29 11.61
C GLY A 5 6.67 6.89 11.94
N PHE A 6 6.46 6.49 13.18
CA PHE A 6 6.81 5.17 13.65
C PHE A 6 5.74 4.64 14.62
N GLN A 7 4.99 3.66 14.18
CA GLN A 7 4.06 2.93 15.02
C GLN A 7 4.76 1.71 15.58
N THR A 8 5.04 1.73 16.86
CA THR A 8 5.87 0.72 17.54
C THR A 8 5.26 -0.67 17.62
N LEU A 9 3.93 -0.78 17.43
CA LEU A 9 3.17 -2.03 17.45
C LEU A 9 1.94 -1.92 16.58
N THR A 10 1.72 -2.90 15.72
CA THR A 10 0.49 -3.07 14.92
C THR A 10 0.11 -4.54 14.81
N LEU A 11 -1.20 -4.81 14.76
CA LEU A 11 -1.81 -6.12 14.45
C LEU A 11 -2.52 -6.10 13.08
N LEU A 12 -2.52 -4.96 12.40
CA LEU A 12 -3.33 -4.73 11.20
C LEU A 12 -2.49 -4.56 9.94
N ASP A 13 -1.30 -3.95 10.06
CA ASP A 13 -0.54 -3.53 8.89
C ASP A 13 0.25 -4.67 8.25
N TYR A 14 0.54 -5.75 8.99
CA TYR A 14 1.16 -6.94 8.43
C TYR A 14 0.24 -8.15 8.69
N PRO A 15 -0.36 -8.77 7.65
CA PRO A 15 -1.28 -9.88 7.85
C PRO A 15 -0.66 -11.05 8.60
N GLY A 16 -1.26 -11.42 9.73
CA GLY A 16 -0.87 -12.60 10.52
C GLY A 16 0.37 -12.43 11.40
N LEU A 17 1.03 -11.27 11.40
CA LEU A 17 2.22 -11.02 12.21
C LEU A 17 2.03 -9.87 13.21
N LEU A 18 2.70 -9.99 14.34
CA LEU A 18 2.91 -8.88 15.26
C LEU A 18 4.03 -8.00 14.68
N ALA A 19 3.69 -6.79 14.26
CA ALA A 19 4.61 -5.94 13.52
C ALA A 19 4.71 -4.51 14.08
N CYS A 20 5.62 -3.72 13.54
CA CYS A 20 5.63 -2.27 13.66
C CYS A 20 5.55 -1.65 12.25
N THR A 21 5.25 -0.34 12.18
CA THR A 21 5.08 0.35 10.90
C THR A 21 5.94 1.60 10.85
N ILE A 22 6.71 1.74 9.76
CA ILE A 22 7.55 2.89 9.44
C ILE A 22 6.89 3.69 8.33
N PHE A 23 6.72 5.00 8.53
CA PHE A 23 6.11 5.90 7.55
C PHE A 23 7.16 6.81 6.94
N LEU A 24 7.32 6.72 5.59
CA LEU A 24 8.19 7.60 4.82
C LEU A 24 7.40 8.74 4.20
N GLY A 25 8.07 9.87 3.95
CA GLY A 25 7.48 11.01 3.26
C GLY A 25 7.53 10.88 1.73
N HIS A 26 7.00 11.91 1.06
CA HIS A 26 6.91 12.05 -0.38
C HIS A 26 6.09 10.97 -1.09
N CYS A 27 5.47 11.35 -2.19
CA CYS A 27 4.76 10.45 -3.09
C CYS A 27 4.79 11.05 -4.51
N ASN A 28 4.83 10.21 -5.51
CA ASN A 28 4.68 10.59 -6.92
C ASN A 28 3.21 10.71 -7.34
N PHE A 29 2.26 10.28 -6.52
CA PHE A 29 0.83 10.45 -6.73
C PHE A 29 0.26 11.61 -5.91
N ARG A 30 -0.89 12.13 -6.34
CA ARG A 30 -1.65 13.19 -5.67
C ARG A 30 -3.12 12.79 -5.54
N CYS A 31 -3.34 11.53 -5.10
CA CYS A 31 -4.69 11.00 -4.92
C CYS A 31 -5.50 11.93 -4.01
N PRO A 32 -6.64 12.46 -4.47
CA PRO A 32 -7.38 13.47 -3.70
C PRO A 32 -7.92 12.92 -2.37
N PHE A 33 -8.12 11.62 -2.28
CA PHE A 33 -8.57 10.90 -1.08
C PHE A 33 -7.43 10.39 -0.18
N CYS A 34 -6.19 10.81 -0.42
CA CYS A 34 -5.04 10.32 0.35
C CYS A 34 -5.15 10.73 1.82
N GLN A 35 -5.14 9.74 2.71
CA GLN A 35 -5.20 9.93 4.16
C GLN A 35 -3.85 10.36 4.78
N ASN A 36 -2.77 10.22 4.02
CA ASN A 36 -1.43 10.67 4.39
C ASN A 36 -1.07 12.01 3.72
N GLY A 37 -2.05 12.92 3.59
CA GLY A 37 -1.90 14.17 2.85
C GLY A 37 -0.69 15.00 3.25
N ASN A 38 -0.43 15.13 4.53
CA ASN A 38 0.73 15.87 5.05
C ASN A 38 2.05 15.25 4.60
N LEU A 39 2.19 13.91 4.72
CA LEU A 39 3.39 13.18 4.28
C LEU A 39 3.64 13.31 2.76
N VAL A 40 2.57 13.51 1.98
CA VAL A 40 2.62 13.61 0.53
C VAL A 40 2.89 15.03 0.05
N LEU A 41 2.22 16.04 0.66
CA LEU A 41 2.27 17.43 0.21
C LEU A 41 3.35 18.26 0.90
N HIS A 42 3.55 18.02 2.19
CA HIS A 42 4.38 18.85 3.07
C HIS A 42 5.22 18.02 4.03
N PRO A 43 5.94 16.99 3.58
CA PRO A 43 6.72 16.13 4.48
C PRO A 43 7.78 16.91 5.26
N GLU A 44 8.24 18.05 4.73
CA GLU A 44 9.20 18.94 5.40
C GLU A 44 8.66 19.58 6.69
N ARG A 45 7.33 19.56 6.88
CA ARG A 45 6.65 20.12 8.06
C ARG A 45 6.33 19.04 9.11
N GLU A 46 6.42 17.78 8.72
CA GLU A 46 6.16 16.67 9.62
C GLU A 46 7.38 16.36 10.49
N PRO A 47 7.17 15.89 11.73
CA PRO A 47 8.25 15.44 12.59
C PRO A 47 9.13 14.38 11.90
N VAL A 48 10.39 14.37 12.24
CA VAL A 48 11.34 13.32 11.80
C VAL A 48 11.68 12.44 12.98
N VAL A 49 11.46 11.14 12.82
CA VAL A 49 11.91 10.12 13.78
C VAL A 49 13.34 9.71 13.40
N PRO A 50 14.31 9.80 14.29
CA PRO A 50 15.67 9.34 14.02
C PRO A 50 15.70 7.85 13.67
N GLU A 51 16.41 7.49 12.62
CA GLU A 51 16.54 6.09 12.20
C GLU A 51 17.15 5.22 13.31
N GLU A 52 18.09 5.79 14.08
CA GLU A 52 18.70 5.14 15.24
C GLU A 52 17.67 4.75 16.30
N GLU A 53 16.61 5.57 16.50
CA GLU A 53 15.54 5.27 17.44
C GLU A 53 14.72 4.07 16.97
N VAL A 54 14.38 4.02 15.68
CA VAL A 54 13.66 2.90 15.05
C VAL A 54 14.50 1.63 15.18
N MET A 55 15.79 1.69 14.83
CA MET A 55 16.68 0.53 14.89
C MET A 55 16.93 0.07 16.33
N ALA A 56 17.02 0.98 17.30
CA ALA A 56 17.11 0.64 18.72
C ALA A 56 15.85 -0.08 19.22
N HIS A 57 14.65 0.39 18.80
CA HIS A 57 13.40 -0.29 19.10
C HIS A 57 13.37 -1.70 18.51
N LEU A 58 13.71 -1.86 17.24
CA LEU A 58 13.76 -3.17 16.59
C LEU A 58 14.72 -4.13 17.30
N LYS A 59 15.94 -3.67 17.63
CA LYS A 59 16.91 -4.48 18.40
C LYS A 59 16.33 -4.95 19.74
N LYS A 60 15.63 -4.06 20.47
CA LYS A 60 15.01 -4.37 21.77
C LYS A 60 13.82 -5.33 21.65
N ARG A 61 13.11 -5.34 20.52
CA ARG A 61 11.89 -6.12 20.30
C ARG A 61 12.11 -7.43 19.54
N ARG A 62 13.37 -7.83 19.30
CA ARG A 62 13.67 -9.13 18.67
C ARG A 62 13.06 -10.28 19.46
N GLY A 63 12.43 -11.21 18.73
CA GLY A 63 11.72 -12.36 19.32
C GLY A 63 10.34 -12.02 19.90
N ILE A 64 9.91 -10.75 19.85
CA ILE A 64 8.54 -10.32 20.19
C ILE A 64 7.83 -9.85 18.93
N LEU A 65 8.36 -8.87 18.22
CA LEU A 65 7.89 -8.47 16.90
C LEU A 65 8.41 -9.46 15.86
N GLU A 66 7.59 -9.76 14.86
CA GLU A 66 7.89 -10.70 13.79
C GLU A 66 8.12 -9.99 12.45
N GLY A 67 7.49 -8.81 12.27
CA GLY A 67 7.53 -8.08 11.01
C GLY A 67 7.66 -6.57 11.15
N VAL A 68 8.07 -5.96 10.04
CA VAL A 68 8.12 -4.50 9.85
C VAL A 68 7.37 -4.17 8.56
N CYS A 69 6.38 -3.28 8.65
CA CYS A 69 5.70 -2.69 7.50
C CYS A 69 6.37 -1.35 7.16
N VAL A 70 6.75 -1.14 5.91
CA VAL A 70 7.25 0.14 5.41
C VAL A 70 6.21 0.72 4.47
N THR A 71 5.74 1.92 4.79
CA THR A 71 4.60 2.60 4.14
C THR A 71 4.80 4.12 4.17
N GLY A 72 3.73 4.91 4.06
CA GLY A 72 3.72 6.37 4.22
C GLY A 72 3.21 7.08 2.97
N GLY A 73 4.09 7.81 2.26
CA GLY A 73 3.85 8.29 0.91
C GLY A 73 4.05 7.17 -0.10
N GLU A 74 5.17 7.22 -0.85
CA GLU A 74 5.60 6.09 -1.70
C GLU A 74 7.04 5.70 -1.34
N PRO A 75 7.24 4.60 -0.61
CA PRO A 75 8.57 4.21 -0.14
C PRO A 75 9.59 3.96 -1.25
N THR A 76 9.16 3.47 -2.42
CA THR A 76 10.05 3.16 -3.55
C THR A 76 10.72 4.41 -4.17
N LEU A 77 10.33 5.61 -3.75
CA LEU A 77 10.97 6.86 -4.16
C LEU A 77 12.27 7.14 -3.39
N ASP A 78 12.39 6.60 -2.17
CA ASP A 78 13.55 6.86 -1.32
C ASP A 78 14.74 6.01 -1.79
N PRO A 79 15.88 6.63 -2.18
CA PRO A 79 17.05 5.90 -2.64
C PRO A 79 17.73 5.08 -1.53
N GLU A 80 17.50 5.43 -0.25
CA GLU A 80 18.07 4.75 0.90
C GLU A 80 17.20 3.57 1.39
N LEU A 81 15.99 3.39 0.80
CA LEU A 81 15.09 2.27 1.16
C LEU A 81 15.79 0.90 1.15
N PRO A 82 16.59 0.51 0.13
CA PRO A 82 17.23 -0.81 0.13
C PRO A 82 18.16 -1.03 1.33
N GLU A 83 18.84 0.03 1.81
CA GLU A 83 19.74 -0.08 2.96
C GLU A 83 18.95 -0.29 4.26
N LEU A 84 17.90 0.51 4.50
CA LEU A 84 16.99 0.29 5.64
C LEU A 84 16.47 -1.14 5.67
N LEU A 85 15.99 -1.65 4.51
CA LEU A 85 15.44 -3.01 4.44
C LEU A 85 16.50 -4.06 4.74
N ARG A 86 17.75 -3.89 4.30
CA ARG A 86 18.85 -4.81 4.64
C ARG A 86 19.13 -4.83 6.15
N GLU A 87 19.15 -3.66 6.79
CA GLU A 87 19.33 -3.58 8.24
C GLU A 87 18.19 -4.28 9.00
N ILE A 88 16.94 -4.06 8.58
CA ILE A 88 15.77 -4.73 9.15
C ILE A 88 15.86 -6.26 8.97
N LYS A 89 16.18 -6.71 7.75
CA LYS A 89 16.37 -8.15 7.45
C LYS A 89 17.51 -8.76 8.25
N ALA A 90 18.63 -8.04 8.45
CA ALA A 90 19.75 -8.50 9.26
C ALA A 90 19.40 -8.70 10.75
N LEU A 91 18.36 -8.03 11.25
CA LEU A 91 17.79 -8.28 12.58
C LEU A 91 16.88 -9.50 12.65
N GLY A 92 16.53 -10.11 11.51
CA GLY A 92 15.70 -11.31 11.40
C GLY A 92 14.20 -11.05 11.23
N TYR A 93 13.81 -9.81 10.91
CA TYR A 93 12.40 -9.47 10.68
C TYR A 93 11.91 -9.85 9.28
N GLN A 94 10.62 -10.17 9.17
CA GLN A 94 9.92 -10.16 7.89
C GLN A 94 9.59 -8.72 7.49
N VAL A 95 9.71 -8.41 6.21
CA VAL A 95 9.49 -7.08 5.66
C VAL A 95 8.27 -7.06 4.75
N LYS A 96 7.31 -6.19 5.07
CA LYS A 96 6.19 -5.84 4.20
C LYS A 96 6.39 -4.46 3.60
N LEU A 97 6.20 -4.34 2.31
CA LEU A 97 6.21 -3.07 1.59
C LEU A 97 4.77 -2.71 1.15
N ASP A 98 4.32 -1.52 1.52
CA ASP A 98 3.15 -0.90 0.93
C ASP A 98 3.60 0.03 -0.20
N THR A 99 3.05 -0.14 -1.41
CA THR A 99 3.47 0.63 -2.58
C THR A 99 2.32 0.92 -3.53
N ASN A 100 2.43 2.01 -4.27
CA ASN A 100 1.52 2.32 -5.38
C ASN A 100 1.90 1.61 -6.69
N GLY A 101 3.02 0.90 -6.70
CA GLY A 101 3.47 0.08 -7.82
C GLY A 101 4.02 0.84 -9.04
N TYR A 102 4.22 2.16 -8.97
CA TYR A 102 4.69 2.94 -10.12
C TYR A 102 6.19 2.80 -10.43
N ARG A 103 6.92 2.12 -9.57
CA ARG A 103 8.37 1.86 -9.72
C ARG A 103 8.64 0.35 -9.83
N PRO A 104 8.18 -0.32 -10.93
CA PRO A 104 8.35 -1.78 -11.09
C PRO A 104 9.82 -2.21 -11.04
N GLU A 105 10.75 -1.39 -11.55
CA GLU A 105 12.18 -1.65 -11.51
C GLU A 105 12.73 -1.72 -10.08
N ILE A 106 12.23 -0.87 -9.18
CA ILE A 106 12.64 -0.90 -7.76
C ILE A 106 12.02 -2.09 -7.06
N LEU A 107 10.71 -2.33 -7.27
CA LEU A 107 10.00 -3.47 -6.69
C LEU A 107 10.68 -4.80 -7.06
N LYS A 108 10.99 -5.00 -8.34
CA LYS A 108 11.68 -6.20 -8.85
C LYS A 108 13.07 -6.35 -8.24
N ARG A 109 13.82 -5.24 -8.13
CA ARG A 109 15.15 -5.23 -7.52
C ARG A 109 15.09 -5.63 -6.05
N LEU A 110 14.23 -4.99 -5.23
CA LEU A 110 14.08 -5.31 -3.82
C LEU A 110 13.70 -6.79 -3.60
N ALA A 111 12.82 -7.30 -4.46
CA ALA A 111 12.44 -8.69 -4.47
C ALA A 111 13.61 -9.63 -4.79
N SER A 112 14.37 -9.34 -5.83
CA SER A 112 15.52 -10.16 -6.26
C SER A 112 16.66 -10.18 -5.24
N GLU A 113 16.80 -9.10 -4.44
CA GLU A 113 17.74 -9.01 -3.34
C GLU A 113 17.23 -9.72 -2.06
N GLY A 114 16.02 -10.31 -2.05
CA GLY A 114 15.43 -10.97 -0.88
C GLY A 114 15.05 -10.03 0.26
N LEU A 115 14.80 -8.76 -0.05
CA LEU A 115 14.50 -7.72 0.94
C LEU A 115 13.02 -7.60 1.28
N LEU A 116 12.14 -8.30 0.55
CA LEU A 116 10.70 -8.28 0.75
C LEU A 116 10.16 -9.68 0.97
N ASP A 117 9.32 -9.83 1.99
CA ASP A 117 8.57 -11.06 2.27
C ASP A 117 7.09 -10.92 1.88
N TYR A 118 6.57 -9.70 1.87
CA TYR A 118 5.18 -9.40 1.51
C TYR A 118 5.06 -8.03 0.82
N VAL A 119 4.17 -7.93 -0.16
CA VAL A 119 3.86 -6.66 -0.82
C VAL A 119 2.36 -6.39 -0.80
N ALA A 120 1.95 -5.25 -0.27
CA ALA A 120 0.60 -4.73 -0.46
C ALA A 120 0.64 -3.60 -1.50
N MET A 121 0.10 -3.88 -2.69
CA MET A 121 0.09 -2.90 -3.76
C MET A 121 -1.29 -2.28 -3.92
N ASP A 122 -1.33 -0.95 -3.93
CA ASP A 122 -2.55 -0.20 -4.14
C ASP A 122 -2.93 -0.14 -5.62
N ILE A 123 -4.12 -0.62 -5.94
CA ILE A 123 -4.78 -0.42 -7.23
C ILE A 123 -5.74 0.77 -7.08
N LYS A 124 -5.46 1.86 -7.77
CA LYS A 124 -6.23 3.10 -7.57
C LYS A 124 -7.57 3.08 -8.32
N ASN A 125 -7.61 2.51 -9.52
CA ASN A 125 -8.82 2.32 -10.32
C ASN A 125 -8.54 1.33 -11.47
N ALA A 126 -9.51 1.15 -12.36
CA ALA A 126 -9.31 0.52 -13.67
C ALA A 126 -8.30 1.33 -14.50
N THR A 127 -7.64 0.68 -15.45
CA THR A 127 -6.49 1.23 -16.18
C THR A 127 -6.79 2.53 -16.93
N ASP A 128 -7.99 2.69 -17.44
CA ASP A 128 -8.45 3.87 -18.19
C ASP A 128 -8.77 5.08 -17.29
N SER A 129 -9.13 4.84 -16.02
CA SER A 129 -9.44 5.89 -15.03
C SER A 129 -8.32 6.07 -13.99
N TYR A 130 -7.20 5.36 -14.16
CA TYR A 130 -6.16 5.27 -13.15
C TYR A 130 -5.48 6.61 -12.87
N GLY A 131 -5.11 7.35 -13.92
CA GLY A 131 -4.41 8.62 -13.80
C GLY A 131 -5.24 9.68 -13.09
N ASP A 132 -6.51 9.78 -13.42
CA ASP A 132 -7.44 10.74 -12.79
C ASP A 132 -7.62 10.42 -11.30
N THR A 133 -7.78 9.14 -10.96
CA THR A 133 -7.91 8.68 -9.58
C THR A 133 -6.62 8.87 -8.78
N ALA A 134 -5.45 8.65 -9.40
CA ALA A 134 -4.14 8.87 -8.79
C ALA A 134 -3.74 10.37 -8.71
N GLY A 135 -4.50 11.26 -9.35
CA GLY A 135 -4.21 12.69 -9.43
C GLY A 135 -2.97 13.01 -10.26
N VAL A 136 -2.68 12.21 -11.30
CA VAL A 136 -1.49 12.35 -12.16
C VAL A 136 -1.90 12.38 -13.63
N LYS A 137 -1.80 13.56 -14.25
CA LYS A 137 -2.06 13.71 -15.69
C LYS A 137 -0.99 12.97 -16.51
N GLY A 138 -1.43 12.18 -17.48
CA GLY A 138 -0.53 11.45 -18.38
C GLY A 138 0.25 10.33 -17.66
N LEU A 139 -0.30 9.77 -16.59
CA LEU A 139 0.29 8.63 -15.89
C LEU A 139 0.52 7.47 -16.87
N ASP A 140 1.73 6.95 -16.89
CA ASP A 140 2.06 5.74 -17.63
C ASP A 140 1.55 4.50 -16.88
N VAL A 141 0.34 4.07 -17.23
CA VAL A 141 -0.31 2.92 -16.58
C VAL A 141 0.42 1.59 -16.85
N LEU A 142 1.24 1.50 -17.91
CA LEU A 142 2.01 0.29 -18.21
C LEU A 142 2.98 -0.05 -17.08
N ARG A 143 3.51 0.95 -16.37
CA ARG A 143 4.36 0.73 -15.20
C ARG A 143 3.61 0.04 -14.05
N ILE A 144 2.34 0.40 -13.85
CA ILE A 144 1.47 -0.26 -12.87
C ILE A 144 1.18 -1.70 -13.30
N GLN A 145 0.87 -1.90 -14.58
CA GLN A 145 0.62 -3.23 -15.12
C GLN A 145 1.84 -4.14 -14.99
N ASP A 146 3.05 -3.62 -15.24
CA ASP A 146 4.30 -4.36 -15.05
C ASP A 146 4.52 -4.80 -13.58
N SER A 147 4.18 -3.96 -12.61
CA SER A 147 4.21 -4.33 -11.19
C SER A 147 3.16 -5.39 -10.85
N VAL A 148 1.94 -5.26 -11.39
CA VAL A 148 0.86 -6.25 -11.20
C VAL A 148 1.29 -7.60 -11.77
N GLU A 149 1.76 -7.66 -13.01
CA GLU A 149 2.23 -8.88 -13.66
C GLU A 149 3.37 -9.54 -12.89
N PHE A 150 4.33 -8.75 -12.42
CA PHE A 150 5.44 -9.24 -11.60
C PHE A 150 4.96 -9.91 -10.31
N LEU A 151 4.05 -9.26 -9.56
CA LEU A 151 3.50 -9.80 -8.32
C LEU A 151 2.66 -11.05 -8.58
N MET A 152 1.82 -11.04 -9.61
CA MET A 152 1.02 -12.20 -10.01
C MET A 152 1.88 -13.38 -10.48
N GLY A 153 3.12 -13.14 -10.90
CA GLY A 153 4.12 -14.17 -11.20
C GLY A 153 4.55 -15.01 -9.99
N GLY A 154 4.19 -14.61 -8.76
CA GLY A 154 4.23 -15.43 -7.57
C GLY A 154 5.60 -15.62 -6.92
N THR A 155 6.53 -14.69 -7.12
CA THR A 155 7.86 -14.72 -6.48
C THR A 155 7.84 -14.28 -5.01
N ILE A 156 6.85 -13.48 -4.61
CA ILE A 156 6.67 -12.93 -3.27
C ILE A 156 5.20 -13.09 -2.89
N ASP A 157 4.89 -13.19 -1.60
CA ASP A 157 3.51 -13.12 -1.13
C ASP A 157 2.98 -11.70 -1.23
N TYR A 158 1.72 -11.54 -1.66
CA TYR A 158 1.17 -10.23 -1.95
C TYR A 158 -0.34 -10.14 -1.78
N GLU A 159 -0.81 -8.90 -1.69
CA GLU A 159 -2.20 -8.51 -1.86
C GLU A 159 -2.31 -7.29 -2.76
N PHE A 160 -3.40 -7.19 -3.51
CA PHE A 160 -3.86 -5.94 -4.08
C PHE A 160 -4.95 -5.33 -3.22
N ARG A 161 -5.05 -4.00 -3.20
CA ARG A 161 -6.07 -3.31 -2.42
C ARG A 161 -6.51 -2.01 -3.10
N THR A 162 -7.77 -1.64 -2.92
CA THR A 162 -8.32 -0.36 -3.39
C THR A 162 -9.04 0.33 -2.26
N THR A 163 -8.69 1.60 -2.00
CA THR A 163 -9.53 2.46 -1.18
C THR A 163 -10.75 2.86 -1.97
N VAL A 164 -11.93 2.47 -1.48
CA VAL A 164 -13.20 2.52 -2.22
C VAL A 164 -14.04 3.69 -1.76
N MET A 165 -14.48 4.51 -2.70
CA MET A 165 -15.36 5.67 -2.48
C MET A 165 -16.37 5.81 -3.62
N ARG A 166 -17.51 6.41 -3.33
CA ARG A 166 -18.67 6.47 -4.24
C ARG A 166 -18.41 7.28 -5.50
N GLU A 167 -17.61 8.32 -5.37
CA GLU A 167 -17.37 9.31 -6.42
C GLU A 167 -16.40 8.81 -7.49
N LEU A 168 -15.62 7.76 -7.18
CA LEU A 168 -14.58 7.24 -8.09
C LEU A 168 -14.75 5.77 -8.46
N HIS A 169 -15.51 5.00 -7.67
CA HIS A 169 -15.60 3.56 -7.83
C HIS A 169 -17.05 3.10 -7.85
N GLY A 170 -17.54 2.73 -9.01
CA GLY A 170 -18.83 2.10 -9.18
C GLY A 170 -18.69 0.64 -9.64
N ARG A 171 -19.81 0.05 -10.02
CA ARG A 171 -19.88 -1.33 -10.52
C ARG A 171 -19.00 -1.54 -11.76
N GLU A 172 -19.03 -0.59 -12.70
CA GLU A 172 -18.28 -0.69 -13.95
C GLU A 172 -16.78 -0.69 -13.72
N GLU A 173 -16.29 0.15 -12.79
CA GLU A 173 -14.88 0.17 -12.39
C GLU A 173 -14.45 -1.19 -11.83
N PHE A 174 -15.27 -1.78 -10.95
CA PHE A 174 -14.95 -3.09 -10.37
C PHE A 174 -15.07 -4.24 -11.38
N GLU A 175 -15.93 -4.16 -12.38
CA GLU A 175 -15.96 -5.13 -13.47
C GLU A 175 -14.66 -5.08 -14.31
N ARG A 176 -14.11 -3.87 -14.56
CA ARG A 176 -12.85 -3.68 -15.29
C ARG A 176 -11.64 -4.11 -14.43
N ILE A 177 -11.62 -3.72 -13.16
CA ILE A 177 -10.58 -4.15 -12.21
C ILE A 177 -10.56 -5.67 -12.07
N GLY A 178 -11.72 -6.30 -11.90
CA GLY A 178 -11.84 -7.75 -11.79
C GLY A 178 -11.37 -8.50 -13.03
N LYS A 179 -11.58 -7.95 -14.24
CA LYS A 179 -11.02 -8.51 -15.48
C LYS A 179 -9.50 -8.36 -15.54
N TRP A 180 -8.99 -7.20 -15.17
CA TRP A 180 -7.55 -6.93 -15.18
C TRP A 180 -6.79 -7.78 -14.18
N LEU A 181 -7.31 -7.93 -12.96
CA LEU A 181 -6.66 -8.67 -11.88
C LEU A 181 -7.12 -10.14 -11.81
N ALA A 182 -7.76 -10.66 -12.87
CA ALA A 182 -8.26 -12.04 -12.89
C ALA A 182 -7.15 -13.04 -12.54
N GLY A 183 -7.43 -13.90 -11.53
CA GLY A 183 -6.48 -14.90 -11.04
C GLY A 183 -5.45 -14.39 -10.02
N CYS A 184 -5.45 -13.11 -9.63
CA CYS A 184 -4.64 -12.68 -8.49
C CYS A 184 -5.07 -13.41 -7.20
N ARG A 185 -4.14 -13.62 -6.28
CA ARG A 185 -4.40 -14.41 -5.07
C ARG A 185 -5.36 -13.75 -4.12
N ARG A 186 -5.15 -12.45 -3.81
CA ARG A 186 -5.90 -11.70 -2.80
C ARG A 186 -6.14 -10.25 -3.26
N TYR A 187 -7.36 -9.79 -3.04
CA TYR A 187 -7.75 -8.42 -3.29
C TYR A 187 -8.60 -7.88 -2.15
N TYR A 188 -8.30 -6.67 -1.67
CA TYR A 188 -9.02 -6.06 -0.56
C TYR A 188 -9.70 -4.74 -0.95
N LEU A 189 -10.99 -4.65 -0.69
CA LEU A 189 -11.78 -3.43 -0.71
C LEU A 189 -11.60 -2.72 0.64
N GLN A 190 -10.91 -1.59 0.66
CA GLN A 190 -10.74 -0.76 1.85
C GLN A 190 -11.75 0.40 1.80
N ASN A 191 -12.74 0.38 2.67
CA ASN A 191 -13.73 1.45 2.69
C ASN A 191 -13.08 2.79 3.04
N TYR A 192 -13.36 3.82 2.23
CA TYR A 192 -12.89 5.16 2.55
C TYR A 192 -13.47 5.64 3.88
N ARG A 193 -12.62 6.23 4.70
CA ARG A 193 -12.98 6.93 5.94
C ARG A 193 -12.36 8.31 5.88
N GLU A 194 -13.15 9.32 6.18
CA GLU A 194 -12.65 10.69 6.31
C GLU A 194 -11.70 10.80 7.50
N SER A 195 -10.64 11.58 7.34
CA SER A 195 -9.72 11.96 8.40
C SER A 195 -9.24 13.39 8.19
N GLU A 196 -8.70 14.03 9.22
CA GLU A 196 -8.21 15.41 9.17
C GLU A 196 -7.07 15.62 8.16
N SER A 197 -6.34 14.56 7.82
CA SER A 197 -5.19 14.60 6.91
C SER A 197 -5.52 14.29 5.44
N VAL A 198 -6.81 14.09 5.11
CA VAL A 198 -7.23 13.84 3.72
C VAL A 198 -6.99 15.10 2.87
N ILE A 199 -6.37 14.91 1.70
CA ILE A 199 -6.05 16.03 0.78
C ILE A 199 -7.31 16.79 0.36
N ASN A 200 -8.39 16.07 -0.01
CA ASN A 200 -9.67 16.66 -0.39
C ASN A 200 -10.82 15.86 0.25
N PRO A 201 -11.46 16.38 1.30
CA PRO A 201 -12.47 15.67 2.08
C PRO A 201 -13.87 15.73 1.45
N VAL A 202 -13.99 15.43 0.15
CA VAL A 202 -15.29 15.45 -0.57
C VAL A 202 -15.82 14.05 -0.89
N PHE A 203 -15.13 13.02 -0.45
CA PHE A 203 -15.45 11.63 -0.77
C PHE A 203 -16.26 10.96 0.32
N THR A 204 -17.07 9.98 -0.09
CA THR A 204 -17.91 9.19 0.81
C THR A 204 -17.66 7.70 0.64
N GLY A 205 -17.57 7.00 1.75
CA GLY A 205 -17.48 5.55 1.77
C GLY A 205 -18.79 4.86 1.42
N TYR A 206 -18.73 3.59 1.23
CA TYR A 206 -19.88 2.72 0.98
C TYR A 206 -20.40 2.07 2.27
N SER A 207 -21.67 1.66 2.28
CA SER A 207 -22.16 0.75 3.32
C SER A 207 -21.55 -0.65 3.17
N ARG A 208 -21.53 -1.42 4.25
CA ARG A 208 -21.07 -2.82 4.23
C ARG A 208 -21.81 -3.64 3.15
N GLU A 209 -23.11 -3.50 3.08
CA GLU A 209 -23.94 -4.21 2.10
C GLU A 209 -23.55 -3.89 0.64
N GLN A 210 -23.23 -2.64 0.34
CA GLN A 210 -22.79 -2.23 -0.99
C GLN A 210 -21.42 -2.80 -1.33
N LEU A 211 -20.49 -2.82 -0.38
CA LEU A 211 -19.17 -3.43 -0.55
C LEU A 211 -19.25 -4.94 -0.74
N GLU A 212 -20.17 -5.63 -0.05
CA GLU A 212 -20.42 -7.07 -0.26
C GLU A 212 -20.86 -7.36 -1.70
N ARG A 213 -21.68 -6.51 -2.31
CA ARG A 213 -22.06 -6.66 -3.73
C ARG A 213 -20.85 -6.52 -4.68
N PHE A 214 -19.92 -5.60 -4.38
CA PHE A 214 -18.67 -5.50 -5.15
C PHE A 214 -17.75 -6.68 -4.90
N ARG A 215 -17.69 -7.18 -3.68
CA ARG A 215 -16.95 -8.38 -3.33
C ARG A 215 -17.47 -9.59 -4.13
N GLU A 216 -18.77 -9.84 -4.13
CA GLU A 216 -19.39 -10.93 -4.90
C GLU A 216 -19.10 -10.81 -6.41
N LEU A 217 -19.11 -9.59 -6.93
CA LEU A 217 -18.75 -9.32 -8.32
C LEU A 217 -17.31 -9.73 -8.64
N LEU A 218 -16.37 -9.30 -7.81
CA LEU A 218 -14.92 -9.56 -7.95
C LEU A 218 -14.57 -11.04 -7.73
N MET A 219 -15.26 -11.74 -6.84
CA MET A 219 -15.07 -13.18 -6.59
C MET A 219 -15.40 -14.07 -7.79
N ARG A 220 -15.97 -13.52 -8.86
CA ARG A 220 -16.15 -14.25 -10.14
C ARG A 220 -14.82 -14.50 -10.86
N SER A 221 -13.80 -13.71 -10.58
CA SER A 221 -12.48 -13.79 -11.24
C SER A 221 -11.30 -13.82 -10.27
N ILE A 222 -11.52 -13.49 -8.99
CA ILE A 222 -10.48 -13.41 -7.95
C ILE A 222 -10.84 -14.38 -6.82
N PRO A 223 -9.96 -15.33 -6.46
CA PRO A 223 -10.27 -16.37 -5.46
C PRO A 223 -10.57 -15.84 -4.05
N GLU A 224 -9.81 -14.83 -3.61
CA GLU A 224 -9.95 -14.25 -2.28
C GLU A 224 -10.17 -12.75 -2.37
N VAL A 225 -11.39 -12.31 -1.99
CA VAL A 225 -11.72 -10.88 -1.90
C VAL A 225 -12.21 -10.56 -0.49
N GLY A 226 -11.50 -9.66 0.18
CA GLY A 226 -11.82 -9.20 1.53
C GLY A 226 -12.33 -7.76 1.57
N ILE A 227 -12.99 -7.39 2.67
CA ILE A 227 -13.44 -6.02 2.95
C ILE A 227 -12.76 -5.57 4.23
N ARG A 228 -12.20 -4.35 4.22
CA ARG A 228 -11.60 -3.69 5.38
C ARG A 228 -12.25 -2.32 5.61
N GLY A 229 -12.16 -1.78 6.83
CA GLY A 229 -12.63 -0.43 7.14
C GLY A 229 -14.16 -0.30 7.28
N VAL A 230 -14.89 -1.39 7.52
CA VAL A 230 -16.31 -1.39 7.91
C VAL A 230 -16.48 -2.03 9.27
N GLU A 231 -17.37 -1.51 10.06
CA GLU A 231 -17.83 -2.08 11.35
C GLU A 231 -18.97 -3.04 11.13
#